data_994526193a154909daa0c42c3f19cdb8
#
_entry.id   994526193a154909daa0c42c3f19cdb8
#
_cell.length_a   1.000
_cell.length_b   1.000
_cell.length_c   1.000
_cell.angle_alpha   90.00
_cell.angle_beta   90.00
_cell.angle_gamma   90.00
#
_symmetry.space_group_name_H-M   'P 1'
#
loop_
_entity.id
_entity.type
_entity.pdbx_description
1 polymer ?
#
loop_
_entity_poly.entity_id
_entity_poly.type
_entity_poly.pdbx_seq_one_letter_code
_entity_poly.pdbx_strand_id
1 'polypeptide(L)'
;GVPCIAVVFDVPAAECRRRNAARPVPVAADVVGNQLRRWSSIHAEVVAEPWSDLITPEPVVVVPASLATPRRSVVSAPTTTPKAKPGISVGLHLSSFDWPGGRDRLATNLRAVAADAEAAGVEHIWMMDHLRQIPQVGAAWADIPEPYTALSWLAAVTERVRLGVLVSPAFRHRPAVLAKQIATLDVLSGGRAICGLGVGWFAQEYDAAGIDFPTVARRYAHLEDALQVLPMLWGKGSPRFEGTTVTIDEALCYPRPVQSHVPIVVGGSGERRTLRLAARYSDGCNLFGEPEVVARKVTVLGAHCKEIGRDVTEIDVSHLSTVLIGRDHDEVNASIERLRPKRMGAERFARDTNAGTVDDHYERARRLVDAGATTLIVRLADVAQPGAVERLGDLISRLN
;
A
#
# COMPACT_ATOMS: atom_id res chain seq x y z
N GLY A 1 34.12 -20.19 15.07
CA GLY A 1 33.66 -18.87 14.65
C GLY A 1 33.80 -18.75 13.16
N VAL A 2 32.88 -18.02 12.54
CA VAL A 2 33.00 -17.69 11.11
C VAL A 2 34.06 -16.59 10.99
N PRO A 3 35.03 -16.69 10.07
CA PRO A 3 36.03 -15.62 9.87
C PRO A 3 35.29 -14.33 9.47
N CYS A 4 35.63 -13.22 10.14
CA CYS A 4 35.07 -11.90 9.81
C CYS A 4 36.14 -11.08 9.09
N ILE A 5 35.83 -10.57 7.92
CA ILE A 5 36.72 -9.72 7.11
C ILE A 5 36.13 -8.30 7.08
N ALA A 6 36.91 -7.31 7.43
CA ALA A 6 36.55 -5.91 7.24
C ALA A 6 37.22 -5.35 5.99
N VAL A 7 36.45 -4.67 5.14
CA VAL A 7 36.94 -3.96 3.95
C VAL A 7 36.74 -2.47 4.18
N VAL A 8 37.85 -1.73 4.28
CA VAL A 8 37.82 -0.29 4.54
C VAL A 8 38.33 0.47 3.32
N PHE A 9 37.49 1.35 2.77
CA PHE A 9 37.85 2.24 1.68
C PHE A 9 38.35 3.58 2.24
N ASP A 10 39.65 3.73 2.39
CA ASP A 10 40.27 4.97 2.87
C ASP A 10 40.56 5.92 1.71
N VAL A 11 39.56 6.79 1.42
CA VAL A 11 39.68 7.80 0.37
C VAL A 11 40.09 9.13 0.99
N PRO A 12 41.21 9.74 0.56
CA PRO A 12 41.66 11.03 1.09
C PRO A 12 40.59 12.11 1.04
N ALA A 13 40.47 12.91 2.10
CA ALA A 13 39.40 13.93 2.23
C ALA A 13 39.42 14.95 1.08
N ALA A 14 40.59 15.26 0.53
CA ALA A 14 40.75 16.13 -0.64
C ALA A 14 40.09 15.51 -1.88
N GLU A 15 40.24 14.21 -2.10
CA GLU A 15 39.67 13.48 -3.21
C GLU A 15 38.13 13.35 -3.08
N CYS A 16 37.63 13.13 -1.85
CA CYS A 16 36.18 13.16 -1.58
C CYS A 16 35.59 14.51 -1.93
N ARG A 17 36.22 15.63 -1.54
CA ARG A 17 35.76 16.97 -1.89
C ARG A 17 35.83 17.23 -3.40
N ARG A 18 36.91 16.82 -4.04
CA ARG A 18 37.07 16.95 -5.50
C ARG A 18 35.97 16.20 -6.27
N ARG A 19 35.71 14.95 -5.91
CA ARG A 19 34.65 14.12 -6.51
C ARG A 19 33.27 14.71 -6.26
N ASN A 20 33.02 15.26 -5.07
CA ASN A 20 31.76 15.94 -4.77
C ASN A 20 31.55 17.19 -5.63
N ALA A 21 32.59 18.01 -5.79
CA ALA A 21 32.52 19.22 -6.64
C ALA A 21 32.27 18.89 -8.14
N ALA A 22 32.69 17.72 -8.61
CA ALA A 22 32.48 17.27 -10.00
C ALA A 22 31.08 16.67 -10.24
N ARG A 23 30.21 16.56 -9.23
CA ARG A 23 28.84 16.05 -9.41
C ARG A 23 27.94 17.07 -10.09
N PRO A 24 26.98 16.65 -10.92
CA PRO A 24 25.98 17.56 -11.48
C PRO A 24 25.19 18.35 -10.42
N VAL A 25 24.97 17.73 -9.24
CA VAL A 25 24.40 18.36 -8.04
C VAL A 25 25.31 18.03 -6.86
N PRO A 26 26.24 18.92 -6.48
CA PRO A 26 27.13 18.70 -5.36
C PRO A 26 26.37 18.67 -4.03
N VAL A 27 26.83 17.82 -3.11
CA VAL A 27 26.37 17.85 -1.70
C VAL A 27 26.98 19.08 -1.02
N ALA A 28 26.24 19.73 -0.14
CA ALA A 28 26.72 20.91 0.57
C ALA A 28 28.04 20.64 1.32
N ALA A 29 28.95 21.61 1.29
CA ALA A 29 30.32 21.43 1.77
C ALA A 29 30.41 21.12 3.27
N ASP A 30 29.49 21.67 4.07
CA ASP A 30 29.35 21.40 5.51
C ASP A 30 28.96 19.94 5.80
N VAL A 31 28.04 19.38 5.00
CA VAL A 31 27.62 17.98 5.10
C VAL A 31 28.80 17.05 4.78
N VAL A 32 29.52 17.30 3.69
CA VAL A 32 30.74 16.53 3.35
C VAL A 32 31.79 16.68 4.45
N GLY A 33 32.00 17.88 4.96
CA GLY A 33 32.92 18.15 6.05
C GLY A 33 32.58 17.41 7.35
N ASN A 34 31.31 17.35 7.71
CA ASN A 34 30.80 16.60 8.86
C ASN A 34 31.03 15.08 8.70
N GLN A 35 30.71 14.54 7.54
CA GLN A 35 30.94 13.11 7.24
C GLN A 35 32.44 12.75 7.32
N LEU A 36 33.31 13.56 6.77
CA LEU A 36 34.74 13.32 6.80
C LEU A 36 35.32 13.40 8.23
N ARG A 37 34.82 14.28 9.09
CA ARG A 37 35.21 14.32 10.52
C ARG A 37 34.77 13.06 11.27
N ARG A 38 33.54 12.61 11.03
CA ARG A 38 33.02 11.37 11.65
C ARG A 38 33.76 10.14 11.16
N TRP A 39 34.16 10.13 9.87
CA TRP A 39 34.93 9.02 9.31
C TRP A 39 36.25 8.76 10.03
N SER A 40 36.98 9.79 10.38
CA SER A 40 38.25 9.64 11.10
C SER A 40 38.10 8.91 12.45
N SER A 41 36.98 9.15 13.15
CA SER A 41 36.66 8.47 14.40
C SER A 41 36.26 7.01 14.17
N ILE A 42 35.34 6.79 13.22
CA ILE A 42 34.84 5.45 12.86
C ILE A 42 35.99 4.57 12.32
N HIS A 43 36.85 5.13 11.49
CA HIS A 43 37.99 4.40 10.93
C HIS A 43 38.92 3.88 12.02
N ALA A 44 39.22 4.70 13.03
CA ALA A 44 40.05 4.28 14.16
C ALA A 44 39.39 3.15 14.97
N GLU A 45 38.11 3.20 15.18
CA GLU A 45 37.33 2.14 15.86
C GLU A 45 37.35 0.84 15.06
N VAL A 46 37.07 0.89 13.76
CA VAL A 46 37.06 -0.30 12.87
C VAL A 46 38.44 -0.96 12.81
N VAL A 47 39.53 -0.18 12.70
CA VAL A 47 40.88 -0.73 12.66
C VAL A 47 41.31 -1.34 14.00
N ALA A 48 40.77 -0.86 15.11
CA ALA A 48 41.05 -1.36 16.45
C ALA A 48 40.32 -2.66 16.81
N GLU A 49 39.31 -3.06 16.03
CA GLU A 49 38.57 -4.30 16.30
C GLU A 49 39.36 -5.54 15.86
N PRO A 50 39.19 -6.70 16.53
CA PRO A 50 39.89 -7.95 16.20
C PRO A 50 39.29 -8.67 14.99
N TRP A 51 39.40 -8.09 13.82
CA TRP A 51 38.99 -8.71 12.56
C TRP A 51 39.90 -9.92 12.22
N SER A 52 39.34 -10.92 11.55
CA SER A 52 40.13 -12.04 11.01
C SER A 52 41.04 -11.57 9.87
N ASP A 53 40.60 -10.58 9.12
CA ASP A 53 41.38 -9.90 8.08
C ASP A 53 40.89 -8.46 7.91
N LEU A 54 41.81 -7.54 7.62
CA LEU A 54 41.49 -6.14 7.32
C LEU A 54 42.04 -5.77 5.94
N ILE A 55 41.16 -5.54 5.00
CA ILE A 55 41.48 -5.19 3.63
C ILE A 55 41.30 -3.68 3.42
N THR A 56 42.34 -2.98 3.04
CA THR A 56 42.30 -1.58 2.63
C THR A 56 42.65 -1.50 1.14
N PRO A 57 41.67 -1.59 0.24
CA PRO A 57 41.96 -1.58 -1.19
C PRO A 57 42.43 -0.22 -1.66
N GLU A 58 43.38 -0.20 -2.58
CA GLU A 58 43.80 1.03 -3.27
C GLU A 58 42.59 1.71 -3.94
N PRO A 59 42.50 3.05 -3.90
CA PRO A 59 41.42 3.79 -4.55
C PRO A 59 41.43 3.54 -6.06
N VAL A 60 40.45 2.80 -6.56
CA VAL A 60 40.29 2.56 -7.99
C VAL A 60 39.86 3.87 -8.66
N VAL A 61 40.67 4.41 -9.54
CA VAL A 61 40.28 5.49 -10.45
C VAL A 61 39.39 4.88 -11.52
N VAL A 62 38.06 4.99 -11.34
CA VAL A 62 37.12 4.64 -12.40
C VAL A 62 37.21 5.71 -13.48
N VAL A 63 38.01 5.45 -14.52
CA VAL A 63 37.88 6.17 -15.78
C VAL A 63 36.53 5.78 -16.36
N PRO A 64 35.61 6.72 -16.67
CA PRO A 64 34.38 6.36 -17.33
C PRO A 64 34.68 5.79 -18.68
N ALA A 65 34.82 4.48 -18.78
CA ALA A 65 34.65 3.80 -20.05
C ALA A 65 33.21 4.07 -20.48
N SER A 66 33.03 4.49 -21.70
CA SER A 66 31.73 4.58 -22.35
C SER A 66 31.02 3.23 -22.15
N LEU A 67 30.24 3.13 -21.14
CA LEU A 67 29.34 2.01 -20.93
C LEU A 67 28.28 2.15 -22.02
N ALA A 68 28.49 1.46 -23.14
CA ALA A 68 27.43 1.04 -24.00
C ALA A 68 26.53 0.14 -23.12
N THR A 69 25.60 0.75 -22.42
CA THR A 69 24.54 0.08 -21.68
C THR A 69 23.81 -0.81 -22.67
N PRO A 70 23.65 -2.13 -22.38
CA PRO A 70 22.60 -2.86 -23.03
C PRO A 70 21.33 -2.10 -22.68
N ARG A 71 20.63 -1.60 -23.70
CA ARG A 71 19.30 -1.02 -23.54
C ARG A 71 18.39 -2.10 -22.96
N ARG A 72 18.34 -2.22 -21.63
CA ARG A 72 17.07 -2.58 -21.01
C ARG A 72 16.15 -1.44 -21.40
N SER A 73 15.09 -1.75 -22.10
CA SER A 73 13.98 -0.84 -22.29
C SER A 73 13.60 -0.34 -20.90
N VAL A 74 14.03 0.88 -20.59
CA VAL A 74 13.49 1.64 -19.48
C VAL A 74 12.06 1.85 -19.90
N VAL A 75 11.15 1.06 -19.33
CA VAL A 75 9.76 1.45 -19.27
C VAL A 75 9.81 2.79 -18.55
N SER A 76 9.66 3.86 -19.31
CA SER A 76 9.55 5.21 -18.77
C SER A 76 8.45 5.16 -17.72
N ALA A 77 8.82 5.41 -16.46
CA ALA A 77 7.84 5.59 -15.41
C ALA A 77 6.82 6.62 -15.91
N PRO A 78 5.51 6.34 -15.83
CA PRO A 78 4.52 7.30 -16.25
C PRO A 78 4.65 8.54 -15.37
N THR A 79 5.11 9.63 -15.96
CA THR A 79 5.31 10.95 -15.33
C THR A 79 4.03 11.76 -15.28
N THR A 80 2.89 11.10 -15.24
CA THR A 80 1.59 11.74 -15.04
C THR A 80 0.75 10.82 -14.18
N THR A 81 0.11 11.38 -13.15
CA THR A 81 -1.11 10.76 -12.58
C THR A 81 -1.94 10.29 -13.77
N PRO A 82 -2.27 9.00 -13.89
CA PRO A 82 -3.03 8.55 -15.04
C PRO A 82 -4.33 9.35 -15.07
N LYS A 83 -4.57 10.14 -16.13
CA LYS A 83 -5.93 10.55 -16.45
C LYS A 83 -6.74 9.27 -16.46
N ALA A 84 -7.85 9.26 -15.72
CA ALA A 84 -8.76 8.14 -15.65
C ALA A 84 -8.93 7.54 -17.05
N LYS A 85 -8.60 6.26 -17.19
CA LYS A 85 -8.96 5.50 -18.39
C LYS A 85 -10.47 5.60 -18.53
N PRO A 86 -11.04 5.56 -19.74
CA PRO A 86 -12.48 5.53 -19.95
C PRO A 86 -13.11 4.17 -19.56
N GLY A 87 -12.78 3.65 -18.40
CA GLY A 87 -13.24 2.38 -17.84
C GLY A 87 -13.25 2.44 -16.33
N ILE A 88 -13.96 1.50 -15.70
CA ILE A 88 -14.05 1.39 -14.24
C ILE A 88 -12.86 0.60 -13.75
N SER A 89 -12.08 1.18 -12.84
CA SER A 89 -10.98 0.47 -12.17
C SER A 89 -11.51 -0.58 -11.20
N VAL A 90 -10.92 -1.79 -11.21
CA VAL A 90 -11.31 -2.88 -10.32
C VAL A 90 -10.11 -3.38 -9.52
N GLY A 91 -10.28 -3.44 -8.20
CA GLY A 91 -9.31 -3.97 -7.25
C GLY A 91 -9.81 -5.24 -6.55
N LEU A 92 -8.88 -6.11 -6.17
CA LEU A 92 -9.14 -7.30 -5.36
C LEU A 92 -8.66 -7.07 -3.93
N HIS A 93 -9.53 -7.31 -2.94
CA HIS A 93 -9.19 -7.20 -1.51
C HIS A 93 -9.03 -8.58 -0.87
N LEU A 94 -7.83 -8.88 -0.42
CA LEU A 94 -7.50 -10.11 0.27
C LEU A 94 -7.62 -9.90 1.79
N SER A 95 -8.61 -10.55 2.39
CA SER A 95 -8.90 -10.40 3.83
C SER A 95 -9.11 -11.73 4.56
N SER A 96 -9.38 -12.82 3.83
CA SER A 96 -9.50 -14.17 4.37
C SER A 96 -8.43 -15.05 3.76
N PHE A 97 -7.78 -15.86 4.58
CA PHE A 97 -6.68 -16.73 4.20
C PHE A 97 -6.91 -18.19 4.67
N ASP A 98 -8.14 -18.51 5.05
CA ASP A 98 -8.58 -19.87 5.35
C ASP A 98 -8.79 -20.64 4.05
N TRP A 99 -7.68 -20.86 3.36
CA TRP A 99 -7.61 -21.41 2.01
C TRP A 99 -7.25 -22.89 2.01
N PRO A 100 -7.55 -23.62 0.92
CA PRO A 100 -7.22 -25.04 0.80
C PRO A 100 -5.73 -25.33 1.08
N GLY A 101 -5.46 -26.28 1.97
CA GLY A 101 -4.11 -26.66 2.40
C GLY A 101 -3.53 -25.78 3.51
N GLY A 102 -4.30 -24.79 4.03
CA GLY A 102 -3.92 -23.97 5.17
C GLY A 102 -2.62 -23.20 4.96
N ARG A 103 -1.93 -22.92 6.07
CA ARG A 103 -0.69 -22.10 6.08
C ARG A 103 0.44 -22.72 5.23
N ASP A 104 0.50 -24.03 5.10
CA ASP A 104 1.57 -24.70 4.33
C ASP A 104 1.46 -24.43 2.82
N ARG A 105 0.26 -24.04 2.36
CA ARG A 105 -0.01 -23.70 0.96
C ARG A 105 -0.24 -22.20 0.75
N LEU A 106 -0.16 -21.38 1.79
CA LEU A 106 -0.50 -19.96 1.72
C LEU A 106 0.29 -19.20 0.63
N ALA A 107 1.60 -19.38 0.58
CA ALA A 107 2.44 -18.73 -0.43
C ALA A 107 2.10 -19.19 -1.87
N THR A 108 1.84 -20.49 -2.05
CA THR A 108 1.43 -21.04 -3.34
C THR A 108 0.08 -20.48 -3.79
N ASN A 109 -0.89 -20.45 -2.87
CA ASN A 109 -2.23 -19.95 -3.16
C ASN A 109 -2.23 -18.43 -3.42
N LEU A 110 -1.47 -17.65 -2.64
CA LEU A 110 -1.29 -16.22 -2.87
C LEU A 110 -0.72 -15.93 -4.26
N ARG A 111 0.28 -16.73 -4.68
CA ARG A 111 0.86 -16.60 -6.03
C ARG A 111 -0.17 -16.89 -7.11
N ALA A 112 -0.94 -17.96 -6.96
CA ALA A 112 -1.98 -18.34 -7.93
C ALA A 112 -3.05 -17.25 -8.03
N VAL A 113 -3.60 -16.81 -6.89
CA VAL A 113 -4.61 -15.74 -6.85
C VAL A 113 -4.09 -14.43 -7.47
N ALA A 114 -2.83 -14.08 -7.22
CA ALA A 114 -2.25 -12.86 -7.79
C ALA A 114 -2.03 -12.96 -9.30
N ALA A 115 -1.60 -14.13 -9.80
CA ALA A 115 -1.47 -14.39 -11.23
C ALA A 115 -2.83 -14.37 -11.93
N ASP A 116 -3.85 -15.01 -11.34
CA ASP A 116 -5.20 -15.01 -11.85
C ASP A 116 -5.79 -13.58 -11.83
N ALA A 117 -5.52 -12.79 -10.80
CA ALA A 117 -5.92 -11.40 -10.72
C ALA A 117 -5.32 -10.54 -11.84
N GLU A 118 -4.02 -10.69 -12.12
CA GLU A 118 -3.39 -10.00 -13.25
C GLU A 118 -3.95 -10.46 -14.61
N ALA A 119 -4.23 -11.75 -14.77
CA ALA A 119 -4.83 -12.29 -15.99
C ALA A 119 -6.27 -11.78 -16.18
N ALA A 120 -7.03 -11.65 -15.09
CA ALA A 120 -8.39 -11.13 -15.09
C ALA A 120 -8.50 -9.61 -15.32
N GLY A 121 -7.39 -8.87 -15.34
CA GLY A 121 -7.39 -7.42 -15.52
C GLY A 121 -7.63 -6.63 -14.23
N VAL A 122 -7.43 -7.23 -13.06
CA VAL A 122 -7.44 -6.53 -11.78
C VAL A 122 -6.31 -5.51 -11.75
N GLU A 123 -6.60 -4.27 -11.36
CA GLU A 123 -5.61 -3.18 -11.33
C GLU A 123 -4.91 -3.02 -9.98
N HIS A 124 -5.56 -3.41 -8.87
CA HIS A 124 -5.03 -3.26 -7.51
C HIS A 124 -5.26 -4.53 -6.69
N ILE A 125 -4.26 -4.90 -5.88
CA ILE A 125 -4.43 -5.88 -4.80
C ILE A 125 -4.29 -5.15 -3.46
N TRP A 126 -5.28 -5.35 -2.61
CA TRP A 126 -5.35 -4.73 -1.29
C TRP A 126 -5.36 -5.77 -0.18
N MET A 127 -4.72 -5.46 0.94
CA MET A 127 -4.77 -6.24 2.16
C MET A 127 -5.24 -5.38 3.32
N MET A 128 -5.87 -5.98 4.33
CA MET A 128 -6.21 -5.26 5.55
C MET A 128 -5.09 -5.34 6.57
N ASP A 129 -5.00 -4.31 7.44
CA ASP A 129 -3.95 -4.16 8.43
C ASP A 129 -4.51 -4.39 9.85
N HIS A 130 -4.85 -5.65 10.14
CA HIS A 130 -5.29 -6.11 11.44
C HIS A 130 -4.27 -7.08 12.06
N LEU A 131 -4.19 -7.10 13.40
CA LEU A 131 -3.31 -8.00 14.14
C LEU A 131 -3.91 -9.40 14.34
N ARG A 132 -5.20 -9.52 14.20
CA ARG A 132 -5.97 -10.76 14.21
C ARG A 132 -7.18 -10.64 13.32
N GLN A 133 -7.79 -11.77 13.00
CA GLN A 133 -8.97 -11.75 12.14
C GLN A 133 -10.16 -11.03 12.81
N ILE A 134 -10.86 -10.25 12.01
CA ILE A 134 -12.03 -9.48 12.44
C ILE A 134 -13.31 -10.30 12.32
N PRO A 135 -14.31 -10.09 13.23
CA PRO A 135 -15.53 -10.88 13.26
C PRO A 135 -16.36 -10.85 11.97
N GLN A 136 -16.21 -9.79 11.16
CA GLN A 136 -16.90 -9.64 9.87
C GLN A 136 -16.32 -10.52 8.76
N VAL A 137 -15.13 -11.10 8.98
CA VAL A 137 -14.43 -11.92 7.99
C VAL A 137 -14.31 -13.37 8.48
N GLY A 138 -13.92 -13.58 9.73
CA GLY A 138 -13.70 -14.92 10.24
C GLY A 138 -13.48 -15.00 11.75
N ALA A 139 -13.10 -16.18 12.20
CA ALA A 139 -12.77 -16.41 13.62
C ALA A 139 -11.46 -15.67 13.98
N ALA A 140 -11.36 -15.24 15.23
CA ALA A 140 -10.21 -14.45 15.70
C ALA A 140 -8.84 -15.15 15.54
N TRP A 141 -8.83 -16.48 15.43
CA TRP A 141 -7.64 -17.32 15.21
C TRP A 141 -7.44 -17.75 13.75
N ALA A 142 -8.27 -17.28 12.81
CA ALA A 142 -8.03 -17.51 11.40
C ALA A 142 -6.80 -16.73 10.94
N ASP A 143 -6.05 -17.34 10.02
CA ASP A 143 -4.81 -16.76 9.53
C ASP A 143 -5.03 -15.38 8.89
N ILE A 144 -4.18 -14.45 9.24
CA ILE A 144 -4.08 -13.13 8.61
C ILE A 144 -2.60 -12.73 8.56
N PRO A 145 -1.97 -12.69 7.38
CA PRO A 145 -0.60 -12.24 7.22
C PRO A 145 -0.43 -10.76 7.55
N GLU A 146 0.75 -10.38 8.05
CA GLU A 146 1.12 -8.97 8.15
C GLU A 146 1.19 -8.36 6.74
N PRO A 147 0.46 -7.26 6.48
CA PRO A 147 0.17 -6.83 5.12
C PRO A 147 1.41 -6.33 4.35
N TYR A 148 2.30 -5.57 4.96
CA TYR A 148 3.47 -5.05 4.25
C TYR A 148 4.47 -6.15 3.90
N THR A 149 4.62 -7.15 4.76
CA THR A 149 5.43 -8.35 4.48
C THR A 149 4.83 -9.14 3.32
N ALA A 150 3.51 -9.39 3.35
CA ALA A 150 2.83 -10.13 2.30
C ALA A 150 2.80 -9.36 0.97
N LEU A 151 2.58 -8.03 0.99
CA LEU A 151 2.62 -7.19 -0.20
C LEU A 151 4.02 -7.12 -0.82
N SER A 152 5.09 -7.10 0.01
CA SER A 152 6.46 -7.16 -0.50
C SER A 152 6.75 -8.47 -1.22
N TRP A 153 6.20 -9.57 -0.70
CA TRP A 153 6.27 -10.87 -1.38
C TRP A 153 5.45 -10.88 -2.67
N LEU A 154 4.23 -10.31 -2.66
CA LEU A 154 3.41 -10.14 -3.87
C LEU A 154 4.10 -9.28 -4.91
N ALA A 155 4.81 -8.24 -4.51
CA ALA A 155 5.60 -7.40 -5.43
C ALA A 155 6.62 -8.19 -6.26
N ALA A 156 7.19 -9.26 -5.66
CA ALA A 156 8.17 -10.12 -6.33
C ALA A 156 7.55 -11.13 -7.31
N VAL A 157 6.24 -11.40 -7.21
CA VAL A 157 5.55 -12.43 -8.03
C VAL A 157 4.47 -11.84 -8.95
N THR A 158 4.34 -10.52 -9.00
CA THR A 158 3.43 -9.77 -9.88
C THR A 158 4.17 -8.71 -10.68
N GLU A 159 3.62 -8.30 -11.81
CA GLU A 159 4.27 -7.34 -12.72
C GLU A 159 3.48 -6.03 -12.90
N ARG A 160 2.16 -6.05 -12.80
CA ARG A 160 1.28 -4.95 -13.18
C ARG A 160 0.41 -4.41 -12.07
N VAL A 161 -0.18 -5.29 -11.26
CA VAL A 161 -1.11 -4.86 -10.19
C VAL A 161 -0.43 -3.93 -9.19
N ARG A 162 -1.12 -2.89 -8.84
CA ARG A 162 -0.71 -2.00 -7.76
C ARG A 162 -1.02 -2.65 -6.41
N LEU A 163 -0.23 -2.32 -5.40
CA LEU A 163 -0.21 -3.02 -4.12
C LEU A 163 -0.43 -2.03 -2.98
N GLY A 164 -1.42 -2.26 -2.16
CA GLY A 164 -1.73 -1.36 -1.06
C GLY A 164 -2.40 -2.02 0.14
N VAL A 165 -2.42 -1.31 1.23
CA VAL A 165 -3.15 -1.67 2.45
C VAL A 165 -4.43 -0.86 2.53
N LEU A 166 -5.57 -1.51 2.73
CA LEU A 166 -6.86 -0.85 2.86
C LEU A 166 -7.50 -1.18 4.21
N VAL A 167 -7.19 -0.43 5.28
CA VAL A 167 -6.24 0.67 5.39
C VAL A 167 -5.42 0.50 6.67
N SER A 168 -4.21 1.07 6.69
CA SER A 168 -3.37 1.09 7.90
C SER A 168 -3.90 2.10 8.92
N PRO A 169 -4.07 1.72 10.20
CA PRO A 169 -4.44 2.65 11.25
C PRO A 169 -3.27 3.58 11.58
N ALA A 170 -3.41 4.86 11.28
CA ALA A 170 -2.33 5.84 11.40
C ALA A 170 -1.72 5.94 12.81
N PHE A 171 -2.51 5.70 13.87
CA PHE A 171 -2.01 5.77 15.25
C PHE A 171 -1.09 4.61 15.63
N ARG A 172 -1.22 3.45 14.99
CA ARG A 172 -0.41 2.25 15.27
C ARG A 172 0.99 2.36 14.71
N HIS A 173 1.13 2.97 13.57
CA HIS A 173 2.39 3.11 12.87
C HIS A 173 3.11 4.41 13.25
N ARG A 174 4.41 4.30 13.51
CA ARG A 174 5.28 5.49 13.52
C ARG A 174 5.42 5.97 12.08
N PRO A 175 5.09 7.21 11.73
CA PRO A 175 5.08 7.67 10.34
C PRO A 175 6.40 7.46 9.59
N ALA A 176 7.54 7.66 10.26
CA ALA A 176 8.85 7.40 9.64
C ALA A 176 9.09 5.92 9.30
N VAL A 177 8.56 4.99 10.11
CA VAL A 177 8.63 3.54 9.83
C VAL A 177 7.68 3.18 8.69
N LEU A 178 6.45 3.68 8.73
CA LEU A 178 5.46 3.47 7.66
C LEU A 178 5.95 4.04 6.32
N ALA A 179 6.52 5.25 6.32
CA ALA A 179 7.14 5.83 5.14
C ALA A 179 8.21 4.94 4.54
N LYS A 180 9.05 4.34 5.40
CA LYS A 180 10.11 3.41 4.99
C LYS A 180 9.54 2.12 4.40
N GLN A 181 8.51 1.54 5.01
CA GLN A 181 7.84 0.32 4.52
C GLN A 181 7.25 0.56 3.13
N ILE A 182 6.49 1.64 2.96
CA ILE A 182 5.84 1.98 1.69
C ILE A 182 6.86 2.34 0.61
N ALA A 183 7.90 3.12 0.93
CA ALA A 183 8.97 3.43 -0.01
C ALA A 183 9.74 2.18 -0.45
N THR A 184 9.94 1.23 0.47
CA THR A 184 10.58 -0.06 0.15
C THR A 184 9.69 -0.90 -0.75
N LEU A 185 8.40 -1.02 -0.42
CA LEU A 185 7.42 -1.70 -1.28
C LEU A 185 7.38 -1.08 -2.67
N ASP A 186 7.41 0.25 -2.75
CA ASP A 186 7.40 0.97 -4.03
C ASP A 186 8.61 0.63 -4.90
N VAL A 187 9.80 0.64 -4.30
CA VAL A 187 11.05 0.26 -5.02
C VAL A 187 11.02 -1.20 -5.45
N LEU A 188 10.62 -2.12 -4.55
CA LEU A 188 10.57 -3.55 -4.85
C LEU A 188 9.54 -3.90 -5.92
N SER A 189 8.45 -3.14 -5.97
CA SER A 189 7.39 -3.32 -6.96
C SER A 189 7.62 -2.53 -8.27
N GLY A 190 8.67 -1.71 -8.37
CA GLY A 190 8.90 -0.88 -9.54
C GLY A 190 7.89 0.27 -9.69
N GLY A 191 7.44 0.87 -8.59
CA GLY A 191 6.54 2.03 -8.58
C GLY A 191 5.05 1.67 -8.54
N ARG A 192 4.67 0.57 -7.88
CA ARG A 192 3.28 0.10 -7.79
C ARG A 192 2.63 0.24 -6.41
N ALA A 193 3.31 0.81 -5.43
CA ALA A 193 2.75 0.97 -4.09
C ALA A 193 1.64 2.02 -4.02
N ILE A 194 0.65 1.77 -3.16
CA ILE A 194 -0.39 2.71 -2.76
C ILE A 194 -0.43 2.75 -1.23
N CYS A 195 -0.52 3.95 -0.66
CA CYS A 195 -0.64 4.17 0.77
C CYS A 195 -2.09 4.30 1.19
N GLY A 196 -2.65 3.33 1.88
CA GLY A 196 -3.98 3.45 2.46
C GLY A 196 -3.92 3.75 3.97
N LEU A 197 -4.61 4.78 4.42
CA LEU A 197 -4.62 5.25 5.80
C LEU A 197 -6.02 5.38 6.37
N GLY A 198 -6.18 5.11 7.66
CA GLY A 198 -7.43 5.28 8.39
C GLY A 198 -7.24 5.56 9.88
N VAL A 199 -8.35 5.79 10.57
CA VAL A 199 -8.33 6.09 12.01
C VAL A 199 -8.24 4.85 12.90
N GLY A 200 -8.46 3.65 12.35
CA GLY A 200 -8.61 2.42 13.13
C GLY A 200 -9.93 2.38 13.92
N TRP A 201 -10.41 1.18 14.19
CA TRP A 201 -11.73 1.01 14.84
C TRP A 201 -11.80 -0.17 15.82
N PHE A 202 -11.04 -1.24 15.59
CA PHE A 202 -11.18 -2.51 16.31
C PHE A 202 -10.33 -2.54 17.59
N ALA A 203 -10.80 -1.84 18.64
CA ALA A 203 -10.07 -1.68 19.92
C ALA A 203 -9.59 -3.01 20.52
N GLN A 204 -10.41 -4.07 20.45
CA GLN A 204 -10.10 -5.36 21.07
C GLN A 204 -8.79 -6.01 20.57
N GLU A 205 -8.37 -5.75 19.35
CA GLU A 205 -7.10 -6.29 18.84
C GLU A 205 -5.89 -5.61 19.47
N TYR A 206 -6.01 -4.30 19.73
CA TYR A 206 -4.94 -3.49 20.34
C TYR A 206 -4.81 -3.78 21.82
N ASP A 207 -5.93 -3.85 22.54
CA ASP A 207 -5.97 -4.23 23.96
C ASP A 207 -5.31 -5.61 24.16
N ALA A 208 -5.66 -6.59 23.32
CA ALA A 208 -5.09 -7.93 23.37
C ALA A 208 -3.61 -7.99 23.04
N ALA A 209 -3.11 -7.06 22.22
CA ALA A 209 -1.71 -6.97 21.81
C ALA A 209 -0.86 -6.06 22.73
N GLY A 210 -1.45 -5.46 23.77
CA GLY A 210 -0.77 -4.51 24.67
C GLY A 210 -0.42 -3.18 23.97
N ILE A 211 -1.19 -2.79 22.97
CA ILE A 211 -1.01 -1.54 22.21
C ILE A 211 -2.09 -0.55 22.65
N ASP A 212 -1.70 0.65 23.02
CA ASP A 212 -2.62 1.71 23.37
C ASP A 212 -3.63 2.00 22.25
N PHE A 213 -4.92 2.06 22.60
CA PHE A 213 -5.96 2.48 21.68
C PHE A 213 -6.43 3.90 22.03
N PRO A 214 -5.92 4.94 21.34
CA PRO A 214 -6.18 6.32 21.70
C PRO A 214 -7.66 6.72 21.52
N THR A 215 -8.06 7.82 22.16
CA THR A 215 -9.39 8.40 21.93
C THR A 215 -9.61 8.72 20.45
N VAL A 216 -10.86 8.75 20.01
CA VAL A 216 -11.22 9.06 18.62
C VAL A 216 -10.59 10.38 18.17
N ALA A 217 -10.59 11.42 19.01
CA ALA A 217 -9.99 12.71 18.70
C ALA A 217 -8.49 12.58 18.40
N ARG A 218 -7.76 11.84 19.25
CA ARG A 218 -6.31 11.64 19.11
C ARG A 218 -5.98 10.77 17.88
N ARG A 219 -6.81 9.76 17.58
CA ARG A 219 -6.62 8.96 16.35
C ARG A 219 -6.79 9.76 15.06
N TYR A 220 -7.74 10.72 15.05
CA TYR A 220 -7.87 11.67 13.93
C TYR A 220 -6.68 12.62 13.84
N ALA A 221 -6.11 13.08 14.96
CA ALA A 221 -4.90 13.88 14.96
C ALA A 221 -3.71 13.09 14.40
N HIS A 222 -3.56 11.81 14.78
CA HIS A 222 -2.55 10.92 14.18
C HIS A 222 -2.74 10.76 12.66
N LEU A 223 -3.98 10.59 12.20
CA LEU A 223 -4.27 10.49 10.77
C LEU A 223 -3.89 11.78 10.03
N GLU A 224 -4.28 12.93 10.55
CA GLU A 224 -3.98 14.23 9.93
C GLU A 224 -2.47 14.50 9.90
N ASP A 225 -1.74 14.22 10.98
CA ASP A 225 -0.28 14.33 11.02
C ASP A 225 0.39 13.38 10.01
N ALA A 226 -0.07 12.12 9.93
CA ALA A 226 0.47 11.14 9.00
C ALA A 226 0.27 11.53 7.53
N LEU A 227 -0.92 12.04 7.19
CA LEU A 227 -1.26 12.52 5.85
C LEU A 227 -0.36 13.67 5.38
N GLN A 228 0.11 14.50 6.32
CA GLN A 228 1.02 15.61 6.02
C GLN A 228 2.48 15.16 5.97
N VAL A 229 2.91 14.33 6.90
CA VAL A 229 4.33 14.02 7.04
C VAL A 229 4.83 12.94 6.07
N LEU A 230 3.98 11.99 5.66
CA LEU A 230 4.41 10.92 4.75
C LEU A 230 4.89 11.43 3.39
N PRO A 231 4.18 12.34 2.69
CA PRO A 231 4.67 12.93 1.45
C PRO A 231 5.99 13.70 1.63
N MET A 232 6.15 14.37 2.78
CA MET A 232 7.41 15.06 3.10
C MET A 232 8.58 14.09 3.23
N LEU A 233 8.37 12.94 3.89
CA LEU A 233 9.39 11.90 4.09
C LEU A 233 9.79 11.23 2.77
N TRP A 234 8.87 11.08 1.81
CA TRP A 234 9.17 10.55 0.48
C TRP A 234 9.84 11.57 -0.45
N GLY A 235 9.70 12.85 -0.12
CA GLY A 235 10.30 13.96 -0.86
C GLY A 235 11.81 14.09 -0.70
N LYS A 236 12.38 15.13 -1.29
CA LYS A 236 13.82 15.45 -1.20
C LYS A 236 14.15 16.14 0.14
N GLY A 237 15.36 15.91 0.64
CA GLY A 237 15.86 16.54 1.85
C GLY A 237 15.63 15.71 3.11
N SER A 238 15.75 16.36 4.25
CA SER A 238 15.49 15.84 5.59
C SER A 238 14.43 16.73 6.25
N PRO A 239 13.14 16.40 6.12
CA PRO A 239 12.07 17.26 6.57
C PRO A 239 12.02 17.38 8.09
N ARG A 240 11.56 18.54 8.55
CA ARG A 240 11.10 18.77 9.92
C ARG A 240 9.59 18.91 9.91
N PHE A 241 8.94 18.34 10.88
CA PHE A 241 7.50 18.42 11.04
C PHE A 241 7.15 18.43 12.53
N GLU A 242 6.33 19.38 12.92
CA GLU A 242 5.77 19.49 14.26
C GLU A 242 4.25 19.47 14.15
N GLY A 243 3.66 18.30 14.39
CA GLY A 243 2.22 18.07 14.37
C GLY A 243 1.62 18.02 15.76
N THR A 244 0.37 17.60 15.83
CA THR A 244 -0.35 17.42 17.11
C THR A 244 0.14 16.21 17.90
N THR A 245 0.54 15.16 17.21
CA THR A 245 0.89 13.85 17.78
C THR A 245 2.21 13.31 17.28
N VAL A 246 2.76 13.91 16.24
CA VAL A 246 3.98 13.46 15.56
C VAL A 246 4.96 14.63 15.48
N THR A 247 6.20 14.38 15.89
CA THR A 247 7.32 15.31 15.68
C THR A 247 8.40 14.55 14.92
N ILE A 248 8.87 15.13 13.82
CA ILE A 248 9.96 14.64 13.00
C ILE A 248 11.04 15.71 12.95
N ASP A 249 12.27 15.32 13.28
CA ASP A 249 13.43 16.21 13.20
C ASP A 249 14.49 15.57 12.28
N GLU A 250 14.65 16.17 11.11
CA GLU A 250 15.63 15.78 10.08
C GLU A 250 15.60 14.28 9.69
N ALA A 251 14.41 13.67 9.66
CA ALA A 251 14.28 12.27 9.31
C ALA A 251 14.61 12.01 7.83
N LEU A 252 15.31 10.93 7.57
CA LEU A 252 15.68 10.49 6.22
C LEU A 252 14.95 9.21 5.87
N CYS A 253 14.32 9.19 4.70
CA CYS A 253 13.68 7.99 4.13
C CYS A 253 14.39 7.58 2.82
N TYR A 254 15.31 6.61 2.91
CA TYR A 254 16.00 6.00 1.76
C TYR A 254 15.88 4.47 1.85
N PRO A 255 15.61 3.73 0.72
CA PRO A 255 15.42 4.31 -0.60
C PRO A 255 14.19 5.21 -0.64
N ARG A 256 14.19 6.16 -1.57
CA ARG A 256 12.98 6.92 -1.89
C ARG A 256 12.09 6.13 -2.82
N PRO A 257 10.78 6.40 -2.86
CA PRO A 257 9.91 5.82 -3.86
C PRO A 257 10.43 6.03 -5.28
N VAL A 258 10.13 5.08 -6.17
CA VAL A 258 10.33 5.20 -7.61
C VAL A 258 9.31 6.17 -8.20
N GLN A 259 8.08 6.13 -7.69
CA GLN A 259 7.03 7.07 -8.05
C GLN A 259 7.41 8.49 -7.63
N SER A 260 7.14 9.47 -8.48
CA SER A 260 7.28 10.89 -8.11
C SER A 260 6.26 11.31 -7.04
N HIS A 261 5.13 10.61 -6.97
CA HIS A 261 4.06 10.76 -5.99
C HIS A 261 3.48 9.37 -5.69
N VAL A 262 3.54 8.93 -4.42
CA VAL A 262 2.88 7.71 -3.96
C VAL A 262 1.44 8.08 -3.62
N PRO A 263 0.44 7.49 -4.29
CA PRO A 263 -0.96 7.82 -4.03
C PRO A 263 -1.37 7.44 -2.60
N ILE A 264 -2.15 8.32 -1.98
CA ILE A 264 -2.70 8.14 -0.64
C ILE A 264 -4.22 7.97 -0.73
N VAL A 265 -4.73 6.87 -0.17
CA VAL A 265 -6.17 6.60 -0.05
C VAL A 265 -6.58 6.67 1.41
N VAL A 266 -7.59 7.48 1.73
CA VAL A 266 -8.16 7.56 3.08
C VAL A 266 -9.37 6.65 3.20
N GLY A 267 -9.32 5.66 4.09
CA GLY A 267 -10.44 4.77 4.37
C GLY A 267 -11.32 5.25 5.50
N GLY A 268 -12.62 5.11 5.27
CA GLY A 268 -13.65 5.44 6.26
C GLY A 268 -14.69 6.44 5.73
N SER A 269 -15.87 6.41 6.36
CA SER A 269 -17.06 7.09 5.84
C SER A 269 -17.56 8.25 6.72
N GLY A 270 -16.73 8.74 7.64
CA GLY A 270 -17.07 9.84 8.55
C GLY A 270 -17.16 11.18 7.83
N GLU A 271 -18.38 11.71 7.66
CA GLU A 271 -18.68 12.88 6.84
C GLU A 271 -17.94 14.15 7.29
N ARG A 272 -17.88 14.40 8.61
CA ARG A 272 -17.32 15.64 9.15
C ARG A 272 -15.79 15.70 9.20
N ARG A 273 -15.13 14.54 9.39
CA ARG A 273 -13.67 14.47 9.59
C ARG A 273 -12.98 13.68 8.52
N THR A 274 -13.38 12.42 8.29
CA THR A 274 -12.68 11.55 7.33
C THR A 274 -12.74 12.11 5.92
N LEU A 275 -13.95 12.47 5.43
CA LEU A 275 -14.09 13.03 4.08
C LEU A 275 -13.45 14.41 3.94
N ARG A 276 -13.42 15.22 5.02
CA ARG A 276 -12.67 16.49 5.02
C ARG A 276 -11.16 16.26 4.90
N LEU A 277 -10.60 15.28 5.60
CA LEU A 277 -9.18 14.93 5.49
C LEU A 277 -8.86 14.35 4.11
N ALA A 278 -9.76 13.51 3.57
CA ALA A 278 -9.63 12.99 2.22
C ALA A 278 -9.61 14.13 1.18
N ALA A 279 -10.57 15.06 1.25
CA ALA A 279 -10.62 16.23 0.39
C ALA A 279 -9.30 17.02 0.41
N ARG A 280 -8.68 17.15 1.59
CA ARG A 280 -7.53 18.03 1.79
C ARG A 280 -6.19 17.40 1.43
N TYR A 281 -6.01 16.09 1.67
CA TYR A 281 -4.68 15.48 1.71
C TYR A 281 -4.54 14.20 0.89
N SER A 282 -5.61 13.63 0.32
CA SER A 282 -5.52 12.32 -0.34
C SER A 282 -5.80 12.37 -1.83
N ASP A 283 -5.35 11.35 -2.53
CA ASP A 283 -5.63 11.10 -3.95
C ASP A 283 -6.89 10.24 -4.13
N GLY A 284 -7.33 9.59 -3.06
CA GLY A 284 -8.54 8.79 -3.08
C GLY A 284 -9.18 8.60 -1.71
N CYS A 285 -10.44 8.19 -1.72
CA CYS A 285 -11.13 7.76 -0.51
C CYS A 285 -11.84 6.42 -0.74
N ASN A 286 -11.93 5.60 0.31
CA ASN A 286 -12.64 4.34 0.26
C ASN A 286 -13.93 4.41 1.06
N LEU A 287 -15.05 4.07 0.41
CA LEU A 287 -16.40 4.11 0.94
C LEU A 287 -17.02 2.71 1.03
N PHE A 288 -18.10 2.64 1.79
CA PHE A 288 -18.94 1.45 1.98
C PHE A 288 -20.41 1.83 1.88
N GLY A 289 -21.26 0.86 1.66
CA GLY A 289 -22.72 0.99 1.71
C GLY A 289 -23.36 0.88 0.35
N GLU A 290 -24.69 1.03 0.32
CA GLU A 290 -25.48 1.00 -0.89
C GLU A 290 -25.29 2.26 -1.75
N PRO A 291 -25.65 2.25 -3.05
CA PRO A 291 -25.42 3.37 -3.96
C PRO A 291 -25.90 4.74 -3.44
N GLU A 292 -27.04 4.76 -2.75
CA GLU A 292 -27.60 6.01 -2.17
C GLU A 292 -26.73 6.58 -1.06
N VAL A 293 -26.08 5.70 -0.27
CA VAL A 293 -25.10 6.10 0.75
C VAL A 293 -23.85 6.65 0.09
N VAL A 294 -23.37 5.99 -0.96
CA VAL A 294 -22.21 6.43 -1.75
C VAL A 294 -22.47 7.81 -2.35
N ALA A 295 -23.59 8.02 -3.04
CA ALA A 295 -23.98 9.29 -3.66
C ALA A 295 -23.99 10.44 -2.63
N ARG A 296 -24.58 10.21 -1.46
CA ARG A 296 -24.56 11.18 -0.36
C ARG A 296 -23.14 11.50 0.10
N LYS A 297 -22.28 10.50 0.26
CA LYS A 297 -20.89 10.68 0.69
C LYS A 297 -20.07 11.45 -0.35
N VAL A 298 -20.27 11.16 -1.63
CA VAL A 298 -19.63 11.88 -2.74
C VAL A 298 -20.08 13.35 -2.75
N THR A 299 -21.35 13.63 -2.50
CA THR A 299 -21.85 15.00 -2.36
C THR A 299 -21.15 15.74 -1.21
N VAL A 300 -20.99 15.09 -0.05
CA VAL A 300 -20.28 15.67 1.11
C VAL A 300 -18.81 15.89 0.80
N LEU A 301 -18.15 14.94 0.14
CA LEU A 301 -16.76 15.07 -0.31
C LEU A 301 -16.61 16.28 -1.24
N GLY A 302 -17.51 16.43 -2.21
CA GLY A 302 -17.54 17.58 -3.13
C GLY A 302 -17.71 18.92 -2.41
N ALA A 303 -18.54 18.96 -1.35
CA ALA A 303 -18.67 20.16 -0.53
C ALA A 303 -17.35 20.52 0.18
N HIS A 304 -16.65 19.54 0.77
CA HIS A 304 -15.35 19.78 1.39
C HIS A 304 -14.27 20.18 0.37
N CYS A 305 -14.28 19.62 -0.83
CA CYS A 305 -13.38 20.03 -1.91
C CYS A 305 -13.63 21.48 -2.32
N LYS A 306 -14.89 21.86 -2.46
CA LYS A 306 -15.28 23.23 -2.82
C LYS A 306 -14.82 24.27 -1.77
N GLU A 307 -14.88 23.93 -0.48
CA GLU A 307 -14.41 24.81 0.61
C GLU A 307 -12.92 25.18 0.48
N ILE A 308 -12.11 24.32 -0.16
CA ILE A 308 -10.66 24.50 -0.32
C ILE A 308 -10.25 24.80 -1.77
N GLY A 309 -11.21 24.96 -2.68
CA GLY A 309 -10.93 25.25 -4.09
C GLY A 309 -10.35 24.08 -4.88
N ARG A 310 -10.59 22.84 -4.45
CA ARG A 310 -10.15 21.61 -5.13
C ARG A 310 -11.27 21.03 -5.97
N ASP A 311 -10.94 20.48 -7.15
CA ASP A 311 -11.90 19.71 -7.94
C ASP A 311 -12.09 18.30 -7.33
N VAL A 312 -13.32 17.90 -7.07
CA VAL A 312 -13.64 16.57 -6.54
C VAL A 312 -13.23 15.45 -7.48
N THR A 313 -13.16 15.70 -8.78
CA THR A 313 -12.70 14.73 -9.79
C THR A 313 -11.22 14.37 -9.69
N GLU A 314 -10.45 15.09 -8.90
CA GLU A 314 -9.07 14.74 -8.57
C GLU A 314 -8.97 13.63 -7.52
N ILE A 315 -10.10 13.25 -6.91
CA ILE A 315 -10.12 12.24 -5.85
C ILE A 315 -10.79 10.98 -6.39
N ASP A 316 -10.03 9.88 -6.42
CA ASP A 316 -10.58 8.56 -6.73
C ASP A 316 -11.52 8.10 -5.60
N VAL A 317 -12.76 7.76 -5.96
CA VAL A 317 -13.76 7.27 -5.01
C VAL A 317 -13.89 5.76 -5.16
N SER A 318 -13.21 5.01 -4.29
CA SER A 318 -13.29 3.56 -4.29
C SER A 318 -14.43 3.06 -3.38
N HIS A 319 -15.09 2.00 -3.82
CA HIS A 319 -16.12 1.31 -3.05
C HIS A 319 -15.71 -0.13 -2.77
N LEU A 320 -15.66 -0.53 -1.49
CA LEU A 320 -15.40 -1.92 -1.11
C LEU A 320 -16.68 -2.68 -0.84
N SER A 321 -16.87 -3.80 -1.51
CA SER A 321 -17.95 -4.76 -1.23
C SER A 321 -17.46 -6.21 -1.22
N THR A 322 -18.15 -7.03 -0.42
CA THR A 322 -18.01 -8.50 -0.52
C THR A 322 -18.93 -8.98 -1.62
N VAL A 323 -18.41 -9.87 -2.47
CA VAL A 323 -19.19 -10.45 -3.56
C VAL A 323 -18.99 -11.96 -3.65
N LEU A 324 -20.00 -12.65 -4.11
CA LEU A 324 -19.97 -14.05 -4.54
C LEU A 324 -20.55 -14.09 -5.96
N ILE A 325 -19.71 -14.39 -6.94
CA ILE A 325 -20.04 -14.33 -8.36
C ILE A 325 -20.20 -15.75 -8.89
N GLY A 326 -21.36 -16.07 -9.48
CA GLY A 326 -21.59 -17.29 -10.24
C GLY A 326 -21.82 -17.00 -11.72
N ARG A 327 -21.66 -17.99 -12.59
CA ARG A 327 -21.99 -17.89 -14.02
C ARG A 327 -23.50 -17.85 -14.25
N ASP A 328 -24.23 -18.54 -13.38
CA ASP A 328 -25.68 -18.59 -13.36
C ASP A 328 -26.19 -18.71 -11.91
N HIS A 329 -27.51 -18.66 -11.74
CA HIS A 329 -28.15 -18.75 -10.42
C HIS A 329 -27.99 -20.12 -9.76
N ASP A 330 -27.83 -21.21 -10.52
CA ASP A 330 -27.62 -22.55 -9.97
C ASP A 330 -26.23 -22.64 -9.35
N GLU A 331 -25.19 -22.11 -10.02
CA GLU A 331 -23.82 -22.01 -9.45
C GLU A 331 -23.78 -21.10 -8.23
N VAL A 332 -24.50 -19.95 -8.25
CA VAL A 332 -24.63 -19.05 -7.10
C VAL A 332 -25.22 -19.81 -5.90
N ASN A 333 -26.34 -20.49 -6.09
CA ASN A 333 -27.00 -21.26 -5.04
C ASN A 333 -26.13 -22.38 -4.49
N ALA A 334 -25.46 -23.14 -5.35
CA ALA A 334 -24.52 -24.19 -4.96
C ALA A 334 -23.35 -23.64 -4.15
N SER A 335 -22.85 -22.47 -4.54
CA SER A 335 -21.76 -21.77 -3.83
C SER A 335 -22.20 -21.23 -2.47
N ILE A 336 -23.40 -20.69 -2.36
CA ILE A 336 -24.01 -20.29 -1.08
C ILE A 336 -24.07 -21.49 -0.13
N GLU A 337 -24.60 -22.63 -0.58
CA GLU A 337 -24.73 -23.84 0.27
C GLU A 337 -23.37 -24.39 0.71
N ARG A 338 -22.37 -24.31 -0.15
CA ARG A 338 -20.99 -24.75 0.16
C ARG A 338 -20.27 -23.85 1.15
N LEU A 339 -20.43 -22.52 1.03
CA LEU A 339 -19.60 -21.55 1.73
C LEU A 339 -20.24 -21.00 3.01
N ARG A 340 -21.57 -20.98 3.09
CA ARG A 340 -22.24 -20.42 4.25
C ARG A 340 -21.91 -21.17 5.55
N PRO A 341 -21.68 -20.45 6.65
CA PRO A 341 -21.56 -21.06 7.96
C PRO A 341 -22.81 -21.88 8.31
N LYS A 342 -22.64 -23.07 8.90
CA LYS A 342 -23.75 -23.98 9.22
C LYS A 342 -24.91 -23.34 9.98
N ARG A 343 -24.64 -22.29 10.79
CA ARG A 343 -25.65 -21.58 11.58
C ARG A 343 -26.21 -20.35 10.90
N MET A 344 -25.82 -20.05 9.68
CA MET A 344 -26.29 -18.90 8.90
C MET A 344 -27.26 -19.36 7.82
N GLY A 345 -28.43 -18.71 7.73
CA GLY A 345 -29.39 -18.98 6.65
C GLY A 345 -28.82 -18.55 5.28
N ALA A 346 -29.22 -19.26 4.21
CA ALA A 346 -28.77 -19.01 2.84
C ALA A 346 -29.05 -17.56 2.37
N GLU A 347 -30.29 -17.06 2.62
CA GLU A 347 -30.67 -15.69 2.27
C GLU A 347 -29.82 -14.62 2.95
N ARG A 348 -29.47 -14.82 4.23
CA ARG A 348 -28.60 -13.91 4.94
C ARG A 348 -27.20 -13.93 4.35
N PHE A 349 -26.65 -15.11 4.10
CA PHE A 349 -25.33 -15.25 3.49
C PHE A 349 -25.29 -14.62 2.09
N ALA A 350 -26.32 -14.83 1.27
CA ALA A 350 -26.46 -14.22 -0.05
C ALA A 350 -26.45 -12.68 0.04
N ARG A 351 -27.19 -12.10 0.98
CA ARG A 351 -27.17 -10.64 1.20
C ARG A 351 -25.82 -10.14 1.68
N ASP A 352 -25.22 -10.79 2.69
CA ASP A 352 -23.94 -10.38 3.30
C ASP A 352 -22.77 -10.50 2.30
N THR A 353 -22.89 -11.36 1.28
CA THR A 353 -21.91 -11.56 0.21
C THR A 353 -22.34 -10.98 -1.13
N ASN A 354 -23.45 -10.22 -1.20
CA ASN A 354 -24.00 -9.75 -2.47
C ASN A 354 -23.95 -10.84 -3.55
N ALA A 355 -24.41 -12.07 -3.22
CA ALA A 355 -24.34 -13.20 -4.12
C ALA A 355 -25.20 -12.97 -5.37
N GLY A 356 -24.63 -13.21 -6.55
CA GLY A 356 -25.31 -13.01 -7.82
C GLY A 356 -24.51 -13.48 -9.02
N THR A 357 -25.10 -13.40 -10.18
CA THR A 357 -24.46 -13.67 -11.46
C THR A 357 -23.55 -12.50 -11.89
N VAL A 358 -22.75 -12.68 -12.94
CA VAL A 358 -22.00 -11.60 -13.57
C VAL A 358 -22.90 -10.43 -13.95
N ASP A 359 -24.12 -10.73 -14.45
CA ASP A 359 -25.10 -9.70 -14.85
C ASP A 359 -25.61 -8.91 -13.65
N ASP A 360 -25.95 -9.59 -12.53
CA ASP A 360 -26.38 -8.92 -11.30
C ASP A 360 -25.31 -7.98 -10.77
N HIS A 361 -24.06 -8.41 -10.82
CA HIS A 361 -22.92 -7.59 -10.39
C HIS A 361 -22.62 -6.44 -11.35
N TYR A 362 -22.79 -6.62 -12.64
CA TYR A 362 -22.70 -5.53 -13.62
C TYR A 362 -23.71 -4.42 -13.33
N GLU A 363 -24.98 -4.78 -13.11
CA GLU A 363 -26.03 -3.81 -12.79
C GLU A 363 -25.76 -3.11 -11.44
N ARG A 364 -25.26 -3.84 -10.44
CA ARG A 364 -24.85 -3.24 -9.17
C ARG A 364 -23.67 -2.29 -9.35
N ALA A 365 -22.66 -2.67 -10.12
CA ALA A 365 -21.49 -1.85 -10.42
C ALA A 365 -21.91 -0.55 -11.11
N ARG A 366 -22.81 -0.62 -12.11
CA ARG A 366 -23.34 0.56 -12.79
C ARG A 366 -24.00 1.53 -11.83
N ARG A 367 -24.84 1.05 -10.92
CA ARG A 367 -25.48 1.92 -9.89
C ARG A 367 -24.45 2.57 -8.96
N LEU A 368 -23.37 1.88 -8.60
CA LEU A 368 -22.30 2.45 -7.79
C LEU A 368 -21.52 3.53 -8.55
N VAL A 369 -21.27 3.33 -9.83
CA VAL A 369 -20.63 4.31 -10.71
C VAL A 369 -21.52 5.55 -10.89
N ASP A 370 -22.81 5.36 -11.12
CA ASP A 370 -23.79 6.44 -11.21
C ASP A 370 -23.89 7.22 -9.88
N ALA A 371 -23.61 6.57 -8.75
CA ALA A 371 -23.48 7.18 -7.43
C ALA A 371 -22.14 7.93 -7.20
N GLY A 372 -21.20 7.85 -8.15
CA GLY A 372 -19.93 8.56 -8.15
C GLY A 372 -18.72 7.73 -7.73
N ALA A 373 -18.83 6.40 -7.66
CA ALA A 373 -17.66 5.54 -7.50
C ALA A 373 -16.87 5.47 -8.82
N THR A 374 -15.53 5.59 -8.72
CA THR A 374 -14.60 5.50 -9.85
C THR A 374 -13.82 4.21 -9.84
N THR A 375 -13.71 3.57 -8.67
CA THR A 375 -13.01 2.31 -8.46
C THR A 375 -13.88 1.33 -7.66
N LEU A 376 -13.98 0.10 -8.11
CA LEU A 376 -14.65 -0.99 -7.39
C LEU A 376 -13.60 -1.91 -6.78
N ILE A 377 -13.58 -2.01 -5.45
CA ILE A 377 -12.73 -2.95 -4.72
C ILE A 377 -13.61 -4.10 -4.25
N VAL A 378 -13.30 -5.31 -4.70
CA VAL A 378 -14.10 -6.48 -4.38
C VAL A 378 -13.35 -7.43 -3.44
N ARG A 379 -14.06 -7.94 -2.46
CA ARG A 379 -13.66 -9.09 -1.66
C ARG A 379 -14.44 -10.29 -2.14
N LEU A 380 -13.81 -11.18 -2.88
CA LEU A 380 -14.44 -12.44 -3.28
C LEU A 380 -14.62 -13.35 -2.06
N ALA A 381 -15.85 -13.81 -1.81
CA ALA A 381 -16.14 -14.73 -0.70
C ALA A 381 -15.48 -16.11 -0.88
N ASP A 382 -15.10 -16.43 -2.12
CA ASP A 382 -14.52 -17.69 -2.55
C ASP A 382 -13.18 -17.55 -3.27
N VAL A 383 -12.41 -16.51 -2.99
CA VAL A 383 -11.20 -16.09 -3.74
C VAL A 383 -10.19 -17.22 -4.04
N ALA A 384 -10.07 -18.21 -3.16
CA ALA A 384 -9.16 -19.35 -3.33
C ALA A 384 -9.81 -20.55 -4.02
N GLN A 385 -11.07 -20.45 -4.44
CA GLN A 385 -11.73 -21.50 -5.19
C GLN A 385 -11.42 -21.37 -6.69
N PRO A 386 -11.24 -22.49 -7.41
CA PRO A 386 -11.04 -22.45 -8.85
C PRO A 386 -12.12 -21.65 -9.57
N GLY A 387 -11.73 -20.79 -10.49
CA GLY A 387 -12.64 -19.97 -11.30
C GLY A 387 -13.21 -18.73 -10.62
N ALA A 388 -12.96 -18.48 -9.32
CA ALA A 388 -13.52 -17.32 -8.63
C ALA A 388 -12.98 -16.00 -9.22
N VAL A 389 -11.66 -15.91 -9.42
CA VAL A 389 -11.02 -14.71 -10.01
C VAL A 389 -11.31 -14.60 -11.50
N GLU A 390 -11.48 -15.73 -12.21
CA GLU A 390 -11.89 -15.74 -13.62
C GLU A 390 -13.27 -15.09 -13.81
N ARG A 391 -14.27 -15.43 -12.97
CA ARG A 391 -15.59 -14.78 -12.99
C ARG A 391 -15.54 -13.27 -12.70
N LEU A 392 -14.57 -12.84 -11.87
CA LEU A 392 -14.30 -11.41 -11.70
C LEU A 392 -13.75 -10.80 -13.02
N GLY A 393 -12.91 -11.52 -13.75
CA GLY A 393 -12.43 -11.12 -15.08
C GLY A 393 -13.56 -10.94 -16.09
N ASP A 394 -14.57 -11.83 -16.09
CA ASP A 394 -15.77 -11.69 -16.92
C ASP A 394 -16.52 -10.40 -16.59
N LEU A 395 -16.67 -10.07 -15.31
CA LEU A 395 -17.28 -8.80 -14.88
C LEU A 395 -16.44 -7.59 -15.33
N ILE A 396 -15.10 -7.63 -15.16
CA ILE A 396 -14.20 -6.56 -15.58
C ILE A 396 -14.30 -6.33 -17.09
N SER A 397 -14.29 -7.40 -17.87
CA SER A 397 -14.41 -7.33 -19.34
C SER A 397 -15.72 -6.69 -19.79
N ARG A 398 -16.80 -6.87 -19.02
CA ARG A 398 -18.10 -6.28 -19.32
C ARG A 398 -18.20 -4.80 -18.90
N LEU A 399 -17.43 -4.38 -17.89
CA LEU A 399 -17.38 -3.00 -17.40
C LEU A 399 -16.54 -2.07 -18.28
N ASN A 400 -15.59 -2.61 -19.02
CA ASN A 400 -14.64 -1.90 -19.88
C ASN A 400 -14.86 -2.19 -21.36
#